data_de05ce1e98d74877198344c6384ccdbd
#
_entry.id   de05ce1e98d74877198344c6384ccdbd
#
_cell.length_a   1.000
_cell.length_b   1.000
_cell.length_c   1.000
_cell.angle_alpha   90.00
_cell.angle_beta   90.00
_cell.angle_gamma   90.00
#
_symmetry.space_group_name_H-M   'P 1'
#
loop_
_entity.id
_entity.type
_entity.pdbx_description
1 polymer ?
#
loop_
_entity_poly.entity_id
_entity_poly.type
_entity_poly.pdbx_seq_one_letter_code
_entity_poly.pdbx_strand_id
1 'polypeptide(L)'
;NDLMKVINTGTVGIAAATDNGALLGSMQGVFFTDATTKKPTFANHLAASNTATDIKAFITDDPHQVYEIQSDASGATQQTDVFTNADVAVGAGVTPHFVSKTEVTDTQSTTTANLRIIGVSDDPDNSDLTSANCNFKVIINEHFYMTATGL
;
A
#
# COMPACT_ATOMS: atom_id res chain seq x y z
N ASN A 1 0.01 -1.99 -7.47
CA ASN A 1 -0.79 -1.72 -6.25
C ASN A 1 0.08 -1.34 -5.04
N ASP A 2 1.17 -0.57 -5.27
CA ASP A 2 1.96 -0.04 -4.14
C ASP A 2 1.13 0.94 -3.33
N LEU A 3 1.35 0.96 -2.01
CA LEU A 3 0.78 1.98 -1.14
C LEU A 3 1.49 3.31 -1.39
N MET A 4 0.70 4.36 -1.59
CA MET A 4 1.18 5.69 -1.95
C MET A 4 1.01 6.65 -0.78
N LYS A 5 1.90 7.65 -0.72
CA LYS A 5 1.84 8.79 0.21
C LYS A 5 1.85 10.11 -0.54
N VAL A 6 1.38 11.15 0.11
CA VAL A 6 1.60 12.53 -0.33
C VAL A 6 3.01 13.00 0.05
N ILE A 7 3.59 13.88 -0.74
CA ILE A 7 4.90 14.48 -0.50
C ILE A 7 4.76 16.00 -0.44
N ASN A 8 5.55 16.65 0.42
CA ASN A 8 5.53 18.11 0.64
C ASN A 8 5.81 18.97 -0.62
N THR A 9 6.20 18.36 -1.72
CA THR A 9 6.33 19.02 -3.04
C THR A 9 5.02 19.09 -3.82
N GLY A 10 3.90 18.63 -3.25
CA GLY A 10 2.60 18.54 -3.92
C GLY A 10 2.49 17.35 -4.91
N THR A 11 3.31 16.35 -4.74
CA THR A 11 3.32 15.12 -5.54
C THR A 11 3.05 13.90 -4.67
N VAL A 12 3.00 12.72 -5.29
CA VAL A 12 2.84 11.44 -4.60
C VAL A 12 4.07 10.56 -4.78
N GLY A 13 4.32 9.67 -3.83
CA GLY A 13 5.41 8.69 -3.90
C GLY A 13 5.02 7.40 -3.19
N ILE A 14 5.90 6.40 -3.26
CA ILE A 14 5.71 5.13 -2.56
C ILE A 14 5.82 5.37 -1.05
N ALA A 15 4.89 4.79 -0.29
CA ALA A 15 4.89 4.86 1.17
C ALA A 15 5.98 3.97 1.78
N ALA A 16 6.35 4.28 3.02
CA ALA A 16 7.20 3.45 3.88
C ALA A 16 6.56 3.33 5.27
N ALA A 17 7.02 2.39 6.07
CA ALA A 17 6.48 2.13 7.42
C ALA A 17 6.52 3.35 8.35
N THR A 18 7.43 4.29 8.10
CA THR A 18 7.60 5.51 8.89
C THR A 18 6.74 6.69 8.44
N ASP A 19 5.93 6.52 7.40
CA ASP A 19 5.13 7.60 6.81
C ASP A 19 3.77 7.73 7.51
N ASN A 20 3.80 8.26 8.73
CA ASN A 20 2.60 8.46 9.53
C ASN A 20 1.83 9.71 9.07
N GLY A 21 0.51 9.58 8.92
CA GLY A 21 -0.38 10.69 8.56
C GLY A 21 -0.30 11.18 7.10
N ALA A 22 0.50 10.55 6.28
CA ALA A 22 0.70 10.96 4.88
C ALA A 22 0.18 9.94 3.86
N LEU A 23 -0.41 8.84 4.30
CA LEU A 23 -0.87 7.76 3.43
C LEU A 23 -2.10 8.17 2.62
N LEU A 24 -2.13 7.80 1.36
CA LEU A 24 -3.19 8.19 0.45
C LEU A 24 -4.02 7.01 -0.06
N GLY A 25 -3.39 5.90 -0.43
CA GLY A 25 -4.09 4.76 -0.97
C GLY A 25 -3.26 3.91 -1.90
N SER A 26 -3.89 3.00 -2.63
CA SER A 26 -3.23 2.06 -3.53
C SER A 26 -3.14 2.60 -4.95
N MET A 27 -1.96 2.54 -5.55
CA MET A 27 -1.74 2.91 -6.96
C MET A 27 -2.32 1.86 -7.89
N GLN A 28 -3.18 2.31 -8.81
CA GLN A 28 -3.80 1.45 -9.82
C GLN A 28 -3.09 1.51 -11.18
N GLY A 29 -2.34 2.56 -11.42
CA GLY A 29 -1.60 2.74 -12.65
C GLY A 29 -1.07 4.15 -12.80
N VAL A 30 -0.38 4.39 -13.91
CA VAL A 30 0.21 5.68 -14.27
C VAL A 30 -0.08 6.03 -15.71
N PHE A 31 -0.18 7.33 -15.98
CA PHE A 31 -0.23 7.90 -17.33
C PHE A 31 0.95 8.86 -17.49
N PHE A 32 1.60 8.81 -18.63
CA PHE A 32 2.67 9.75 -18.98
C PHE A 32 2.87 9.78 -20.50
N THR A 33 3.56 10.79 -21.00
CA THR A 33 4.04 10.82 -22.37
C THR A 33 5.45 10.22 -22.42
N ASP A 34 5.60 9.10 -23.09
CA ASP A 34 6.90 8.42 -23.22
C ASP A 34 7.94 9.37 -23.83
N ALA A 35 9.05 9.56 -23.13
CA ALA A 35 10.07 10.53 -23.49
C ALA A 35 10.78 10.21 -24.81
N THR A 36 10.82 8.93 -25.21
CA THR A 36 11.47 8.46 -26.44
C THR A 36 10.51 8.46 -27.62
N THR A 37 9.36 7.82 -27.47
CA THR A 37 8.40 7.62 -28.58
C THR A 37 7.43 8.78 -28.74
N LYS A 38 7.35 9.68 -27.74
CA LYS A 38 6.39 10.82 -27.67
C LYS A 38 4.93 10.40 -27.71
N LYS A 39 4.64 9.17 -27.31
CA LYS A 39 3.28 8.63 -27.29
C LYS A 39 2.68 8.68 -25.89
N PRO A 40 1.38 9.02 -25.76
CA PRO A 40 0.64 8.82 -24.52
C PRO A 40 0.67 7.36 -24.12
N THR A 41 1.05 7.07 -22.88
CA THR A 41 1.27 5.72 -22.39
C THR A 41 0.56 5.53 -21.06
N PHE A 42 -0.25 4.46 -20.96
CA PHE A 42 -0.77 3.94 -19.70
C PHE A 42 0.01 2.70 -19.31
N ALA A 43 0.41 2.61 -18.04
CA ALA A 43 1.10 1.45 -17.50
C ALA A 43 0.61 1.13 -16.09
N ASN A 44 0.70 -0.14 -15.70
CA ASN A 44 0.42 -0.60 -14.34
C ASN A 44 1.56 -0.32 -13.35
N HIS A 45 2.69 0.15 -13.85
CA HIS A 45 3.89 0.46 -13.07
C HIS A 45 4.63 1.65 -13.67
N LEU A 46 5.49 2.26 -12.87
CA LEU A 46 6.41 3.30 -13.32
C LEU A 46 7.84 2.77 -13.23
N ALA A 47 8.53 2.65 -14.36
CA ALA A 47 9.93 2.25 -14.36
C ALA A 47 10.80 3.32 -13.69
N ALA A 48 11.79 2.90 -12.90
CA ALA A 48 12.73 3.83 -12.22
C ALA A 48 13.53 4.70 -13.22
N SER A 49 13.70 4.21 -14.44
CA SER A 49 14.39 4.94 -15.51
C SER A 49 13.48 5.88 -16.31
N ASN A 50 12.20 6.02 -15.94
CA ASN A 50 11.28 6.90 -16.64
C ASN A 50 11.68 8.36 -16.45
N THR A 51 11.80 9.09 -17.57
CA THR A 51 12.21 10.51 -17.59
C THR A 51 11.08 11.45 -18.04
N ALA A 52 9.84 10.96 -18.13
CA ALA A 52 8.69 11.80 -18.44
C ALA A 52 8.45 12.83 -17.31
N THR A 53 7.98 13.99 -17.69
CA THR A 53 7.73 15.12 -16.75
C THR A 53 6.26 15.35 -16.45
N ASP A 54 5.37 14.64 -17.17
CA ASP A 54 3.91 14.77 -17.11
C ASP A 54 3.23 13.55 -16.48
N ILE A 55 3.94 12.87 -15.57
CA ILE A 55 3.47 11.63 -14.93
C ILE A 55 2.27 11.93 -14.04
N LYS A 56 1.19 11.16 -14.22
CA LYS A 56 -0.01 11.15 -13.38
C LYS A 56 -0.24 9.75 -12.83
N ALA A 57 -0.34 9.63 -11.52
CA ALA A 57 -0.70 8.38 -10.85
C ALA A 57 -2.22 8.32 -10.64
N PHE A 58 -2.80 7.16 -10.86
CA PHE A 58 -4.18 6.84 -10.49
C PHE A 58 -4.16 6.08 -9.19
N ILE A 59 -4.79 6.62 -8.17
CA ILE A 59 -4.76 6.10 -6.80
C ILE A 59 -6.20 5.92 -6.33
N THR A 60 -6.47 4.80 -5.68
CA THR A 60 -7.71 4.61 -4.92
C THR A 60 -7.51 5.29 -3.57
N ASP A 61 -8.04 6.49 -3.41
CA ASP A 61 -7.76 7.40 -2.30
C ASP A 61 -8.94 7.63 -1.35
N ASP A 62 -9.93 6.73 -1.35
CA ASP A 62 -11.04 6.77 -0.40
C ASP A 62 -10.53 6.35 1.00
N PRO A 63 -10.67 7.20 2.03
CA PRO A 63 -10.22 6.89 3.39
C PRO A 63 -10.97 5.72 4.04
N HIS A 64 -12.11 5.32 3.51
CA HIS A 64 -12.90 4.19 4.01
C HIS A 64 -12.76 2.93 3.15
N GLN A 65 -11.87 2.96 2.15
CA GLN A 65 -11.62 1.80 1.30
C GLN A 65 -11.03 0.66 2.12
N VAL A 66 -11.61 -0.51 1.98
CA VAL A 66 -11.05 -1.76 2.50
C VAL A 66 -10.10 -2.34 1.47
N TYR A 67 -8.91 -2.70 1.92
CA TYR A 67 -7.88 -3.37 1.13
C TYR A 67 -7.67 -4.78 1.65
N GLU A 68 -7.25 -5.66 0.76
CA GLU A 68 -6.73 -6.96 1.12
C GLU A 68 -5.21 -6.95 0.95
N ILE A 69 -4.49 -7.40 1.96
CA ILE A 69 -3.03 -7.38 2.01
C ILE A 69 -2.52 -8.62 2.74
N GLN A 70 -1.42 -9.19 2.24
CA GLN A 70 -0.77 -10.32 2.85
C GLN A 70 0.06 -9.88 4.07
N SER A 71 0.10 -10.70 5.10
CA SER A 71 1.05 -10.54 6.20
C SER A 71 2.47 -10.93 5.76
N ASP A 72 3.48 -10.20 6.22
CA ASP A 72 4.90 -10.55 6.03
C ASP A 72 5.36 -11.64 7.01
N ALA A 73 4.44 -12.18 7.80
CA ALA A 73 4.73 -13.02 8.94
C ALA A 73 5.64 -14.19 8.59
N SER A 74 6.80 -14.19 9.19
CA SER A 74 7.65 -15.37 9.31
C SER A 74 7.06 -16.40 10.29
N GLY A 75 5.98 -16.05 11.00
CA GLY A 75 5.24 -16.84 11.96
C GLY A 75 3.73 -16.81 11.71
N ALA A 76 2.99 -17.59 12.49
CA ALA A 76 1.54 -17.62 12.42
C ALA A 76 0.94 -16.32 12.96
N THR A 77 -0.03 -15.79 12.25
CA THR A 77 -0.91 -14.73 12.74
C THR A 77 -1.95 -15.31 13.71
N GLN A 78 -2.67 -14.46 14.41
CA GLN A 78 -3.64 -14.90 15.40
C GLN A 78 -4.96 -14.14 15.26
N GLN A 79 -6.03 -14.73 15.75
CA GLN A 79 -7.33 -14.06 15.82
C GLN A 79 -7.27 -12.76 16.63
N THR A 80 -6.35 -12.66 17.58
CA THR A 80 -6.15 -11.45 18.41
C THR A 80 -5.54 -10.30 17.64
N ASP A 81 -5.01 -10.51 16.44
CA ASP A 81 -4.44 -9.46 15.58
C ASP A 81 -5.54 -8.65 14.91
N VAL A 82 -6.73 -9.21 14.80
CA VAL A 82 -7.91 -8.48 14.30
C VAL A 82 -8.27 -7.35 15.27
N PHE A 83 -8.52 -6.17 14.73
CA PHE A 83 -8.76 -4.89 15.41
C PHE A 83 -7.52 -4.25 16.03
N THR A 84 -6.33 -4.76 15.77
CA THR A 84 -5.08 -4.06 16.09
C THR A 84 -4.59 -3.22 14.91
N ASN A 85 -3.60 -2.39 15.17
CA ASN A 85 -2.91 -1.62 14.14
C ASN A 85 -1.59 -2.31 13.75
N ALA A 86 -1.15 -2.14 12.53
CA ALA A 86 0.13 -2.66 12.03
C ALA A 86 0.74 -1.71 11.00
N ASP A 87 2.05 -1.72 10.90
CA ASP A 87 2.78 -0.97 9.88
C ASP A 87 2.85 -1.76 8.57
N VAL A 88 3.21 -1.07 7.50
CA VAL A 88 3.47 -1.70 6.21
C VAL A 88 4.93 -2.09 6.09
N ALA A 89 5.17 -3.27 5.54
CA ALA A 89 6.46 -3.69 5.02
C ALA A 89 6.47 -3.45 3.49
N VAL A 90 7.39 -2.64 3.02
CA VAL A 90 7.48 -2.30 1.58
C VAL A 90 8.69 -2.98 0.98
N GLY A 91 8.46 -3.92 0.09
CA GLY A 91 9.48 -4.63 -0.68
C GLY A 91 9.62 -4.09 -2.11
N ALA A 92 10.77 -4.34 -2.73
CA ALA A 92 10.94 -4.06 -4.14
C ALA A 92 10.01 -4.94 -4.98
N GLY A 93 9.29 -4.34 -5.93
CA GLY A 93 8.38 -5.06 -6.82
C GLY A 93 9.07 -6.19 -7.61
N VAL A 94 8.31 -7.19 -7.99
CA VAL A 94 8.81 -8.38 -8.70
C VAL A 94 8.85 -8.13 -10.21
N THR A 95 10.03 -8.16 -10.80
CA THR A 95 10.18 -8.18 -12.26
C THR A 95 10.04 -9.62 -12.79
N PRO A 96 9.49 -9.82 -13.99
CA PRO A 96 9.04 -8.82 -14.98
C PRO A 96 7.58 -8.35 -14.78
N HIS A 97 6.86 -8.87 -13.81
CA HIS A 97 5.42 -8.63 -13.67
C HIS A 97 5.07 -7.32 -12.94
N PHE A 98 6.05 -6.70 -12.27
CA PHE A 98 5.87 -5.47 -11.51
C PHE A 98 4.72 -5.53 -10.48
N VAL A 99 4.62 -6.68 -9.82
CA VAL A 99 3.67 -6.87 -8.71
C VAL A 99 4.24 -6.21 -7.46
N SER A 100 3.40 -5.48 -6.75
CA SER A 100 3.76 -4.91 -5.44
C SER A 100 4.16 -6.01 -4.46
N LYS A 101 5.13 -5.70 -3.62
CA LYS A 101 5.51 -6.48 -2.44
C LYS A 101 5.23 -5.69 -1.16
N THR A 102 4.17 -4.91 -1.16
CA THR A 102 3.70 -4.27 0.06
C THR A 102 2.93 -5.30 0.87
N GLU A 103 3.37 -5.54 2.08
CA GLU A 103 2.82 -6.49 3.04
C GLU A 103 2.49 -5.76 4.34
N VAL A 104 1.66 -6.35 5.20
CA VAL A 104 1.46 -5.86 6.55
C VAL A 104 2.42 -6.58 7.51
N THR A 105 3.06 -5.83 8.40
CA THR A 105 4.00 -6.42 9.35
C THR A 105 3.30 -7.36 10.34
N ASP A 106 3.97 -8.42 10.77
CA ASP A 106 3.49 -9.34 11.79
C ASP A 106 3.52 -8.75 13.22
N THR A 107 4.09 -7.57 13.37
CA THR A 107 4.14 -6.86 14.65
C THR A 107 2.92 -5.96 14.80
N GLN A 108 1.90 -6.44 15.50
CA GLN A 108 0.70 -5.68 15.78
C GLN A 108 0.90 -4.75 16.97
N SER A 109 0.16 -3.65 16.95
CA SER A 109 0.23 -2.61 17.97
C SER A 109 -1.16 -2.10 18.34
N THR A 110 -1.29 -1.66 19.58
CA THR A 110 -2.45 -0.87 20.03
C THR A 110 -2.22 0.63 19.88
N THR A 111 -1.01 1.04 19.53
CA THR A 111 -0.66 2.44 19.24
C THR A 111 -0.92 2.78 17.79
N THR A 112 -0.64 4.01 17.39
CA THR A 112 -0.79 4.48 16.02
C THR A 112 0.16 3.73 15.09
N ALA A 113 -0.37 3.24 13.97
CA ALA A 113 0.36 2.59 12.90
C ALA A 113 -0.37 2.83 11.57
N ASN A 114 0.26 2.49 10.45
CA ASN A 114 -0.22 2.82 9.11
C ASN A 114 -1.59 2.24 8.79
N LEU A 115 -1.82 0.99 9.17
CA LEU A 115 -3.02 0.22 8.84
C LEU A 115 -3.75 -0.23 10.10
N ARG A 116 -5.04 -0.48 9.96
CA ARG A 116 -5.85 -1.18 10.97
C ARG A 116 -6.39 -2.46 10.35
N ILE A 117 -6.14 -3.57 11.00
CA ILE A 117 -6.66 -4.88 10.63
C ILE A 117 -8.13 -4.93 11.07
N ILE A 118 -9.05 -5.16 10.13
CA ILE A 118 -10.49 -5.23 10.40
C ILE A 118 -11.06 -6.65 10.28
N GLY A 119 -10.30 -7.56 9.71
CA GLY A 119 -10.71 -8.94 9.57
C GLY A 119 -9.70 -9.77 8.80
N VAL A 120 -9.96 -11.06 8.73
CA VAL A 120 -9.24 -12.00 7.88
C VAL A 120 -9.89 -12.02 6.50
N SER A 121 -9.11 -12.30 5.45
CA SER A 121 -9.65 -12.53 4.11
C SER A 121 -10.58 -13.74 4.09
N ASP A 122 -11.56 -13.70 3.20
CA ASP A 122 -12.44 -14.86 2.95
C ASP A 122 -11.85 -15.81 1.89
N ASP A 123 -10.63 -15.57 1.43
CA ASP A 123 -9.94 -16.43 0.47
C ASP A 123 -9.58 -17.77 1.13
N PRO A 124 -10.16 -18.90 0.67
CA PRO A 124 -9.92 -20.20 1.29
C PRO A 124 -8.45 -20.66 1.21
N ASP A 125 -7.70 -20.14 0.25
CA ASP A 125 -6.30 -20.53 0.07
C ASP A 125 -5.35 -19.78 1.01
N ASN A 126 -5.78 -18.64 1.59
CA ASN A 126 -4.89 -17.76 2.34
C ASN A 126 -5.54 -17.10 3.58
N SER A 127 -6.54 -17.76 4.17
CA SER A 127 -7.25 -17.29 5.37
C SER A 127 -6.93 -18.06 6.65
N ASP A 128 -5.95 -18.95 6.60
CA ASP A 128 -5.54 -19.75 7.76
C ASP A 128 -4.63 -18.93 8.68
N LEU A 129 -5.18 -18.50 9.81
CA LEU A 129 -4.46 -17.75 10.84
C LEU A 129 -3.34 -18.55 11.53
N THR A 130 -3.27 -19.87 11.31
CA THR A 130 -2.19 -20.71 11.85
C THR A 130 -1.00 -20.81 10.90
N SER A 131 -1.16 -20.26 9.70
CA SER A 131 -0.14 -20.26 8.64
C SER A 131 0.54 -18.91 8.53
N ALA A 132 1.78 -18.89 8.08
CA ALA A 132 2.45 -17.68 7.65
C ALA A 132 1.77 -17.08 6.40
N ASN A 133 1.92 -15.78 6.22
CA ASN A 133 1.41 -15.05 5.04
C ASN A 133 -0.12 -15.09 4.87
N CYS A 134 -0.86 -15.11 5.96
CA CYS A 134 -2.32 -14.97 5.94
C CYS A 134 -2.73 -13.61 5.34
N ASN A 135 -3.81 -13.59 4.58
CA ASN A 135 -4.36 -12.35 4.03
C ASN A 135 -5.32 -11.68 5.03
N PHE A 136 -5.10 -10.40 5.26
CA PHE A 136 -5.95 -9.56 6.09
C PHE A 136 -6.75 -8.56 5.27
N LYS A 137 -7.93 -8.23 5.79
CA LYS A 137 -8.69 -7.04 5.39
C LYS A 137 -8.28 -5.89 6.28
N VAL A 138 -7.84 -4.79 5.65
CA VAL A 138 -7.32 -3.62 6.36
C VAL A 138 -7.94 -2.33 5.84
N ILE A 139 -7.91 -1.29 6.66
CA ILE A 139 -8.13 0.10 6.27
C ILE A 139 -6.88 0.91 6.57
N ILE A 140 -6.67 2.00 5.85
CA ILE A 140 -5.59 2.95 6.17
C ILE A 140 -6.00 3.71 7.43
N ASN A 141 -5.25 3.50 8.52
CA ASN A 141 -5.53 4.12 9.81
C ASN A 141 -5.07 5.59 9.85
N GLU A 142 -3.98 5.90 9.16
CA GLU A 142 -3.38 7.23 9.08
C GLU A 142 -3.53 7.83 7.68
N HIS A 143 -4.76 7.84 7.18
CA HIS A 143 -5.08 8.40 5.87
C HIS A 143 -4.95 9.92 5.86
N PHE A 144 -4.28 10.49 4.84
CA PHE A 144 -4.03 11.93 4.73
C PHE A 144 -5.30 12.78 4.85
N TYR A 145 -6.41 12.37 4.25
CA TYR A 145 -7.68 13.12 4.31
C TYR A 145 -8.38 13.05 5.67
N MET A 146 -7.93 12.18 6.57
CA MET A 146 -8.48 12.03 7.93
C MET A 146 -7.62 12.74 8.97
N THR A 147 -6.44 13.23 8.62
CA THR A 147 -5.59 14.00 9.54
C THR A 147 -6.02 15.46 9.60
N ALA A 148 -5.88 16.08 10.77
CA ALA A 148 -6.20 17.50 10.96
C ALA A 148 -5.09 18.43 10.44
N THR A 149 -3.91 17.90 10.16
CA THR A 149 -2.73 18.66 9.74
C THR A 149 -2.38 18.32 8.30
N GLY A 150 -2.07 19.37 7.51
CA GLY A 150 -1.44 19.21 6.20
C GLY A 150 0.05 18.86 6.32
N LEU A 151 0.71 18.73 5.18
CA LEU A 151 2.15 18.50 5.08
C LEU A 151 2.94 19.77 5.30
#